data_bead89f8eda0fc90987ddbe9431b887e
#
_entry.id   bead89f8eda0fc90987ddbe9431b887e
#
_cell.length_a   1.000
_cell.length_b   1.000
_cell.length_c   1.000
_cell.angle_alpha   90.00
_cell.angle_beta   90.00
_cell.angle_gamma   90.00
#
_symmetry.space_group_name_H-M   'P 1'
#
loop_
_entity.id
_entity.type
_entity.pdbx_description
1 polymer ?
#
loop_
_entity_poly.entity_id
_entity_poly.type
_entity_poly.pdbx_seq_one_letter_code
_entity_poly.pdbx_strand_id
1 'polypeptide(L)'
;RVGCVNTDADHAADTVAHARSSGCELITFGSHASDTVFCERVEKRADGLYFTVRSPKYNGEFSITMPGLFNVSNALAAMAISMALGVPEEFVRSGLRKARANGRMQVYESRDKRVTVIVDYAHNRMSFDALYRSTRVEYPGKEMISVFGCPGSHALQRRRDLGELSGENCAFVYITEEDSGEEPFAQIAADIEKHVKCPHLVCEDRAECIRRAILDHPEPHVILLTGKGEETTMKRGREFVPFLSDVELTLKYLAEYDEKEAKA
;
A
#
# COMPACT_ATOMS: atom_id res chain seq x y z
N ARG A 1 -5.87 -3.40 -31.13
CA ARG A 1 -5.58 -3.69 -29.72
C ARG A 1 -4.50 -2.72 -29.25
N VAL A 2 -4.64 -2.18 -28.04
CA VAL A 2 -3.65 -1.27 -27.42
C VAL A 2 -3.09 -1.94 -26.17
N GLY A 3 -1.77 -1.91 -25.99
CA GLY A 3 -1.07 -2.35 -24.79
C GLY A 3 -0.52 -1.13 -24.04
N CYS A 4 -0.92 -0.95 -22.79
CA CYS A 4 -0.34 0.08 -21.91
C CYS A 4 0.66 -0.60 -20.96
N VAL A 5 1.94 -0.22 -21.03
CA VAL A 5 3.02 -0.90 -20.31
C VAL A 5 3.79 0.08 -19.43
N ASN A 6 3.92 -0.27 -18.14
CA ASN A 6 4.79 0.44 -17.20
C ASN A 6 6.25 0.06 -17.45
N THR A 7 7.08 1.03 -17.81
CA THR A 7 8.51 0.83 -18.09
C THR A 7 9.39 0.83 -16.84
N ASP A 8 8.88 1.32 -15.71
CA ASP A 8 9.57 1.27 -14.42
C ASP A 8 9.38 -0.10 -13.71
N ALA A 9 8.53 -1.00 -14.26
CA ALA A 9 8.27 -2.30 -13.66
C ALA A 9 9.37 -3.31 -13.99
N ASP A 10 9.56 -4.29 -13.10
CA ASP A 10 10.40 -5.45 -13.38
C ASP A 10 9.89 -6.17 -14.65
N HIS A 11 10.81 -6.65 -15.47
CA HIS A 11 10.50 -7.31 -16.75
C HIS A 11 9.76 -6.44 -17.79
N ALA A 12 9.81 -5.11 -17.66
CA ALA A 12 9.16 -4.19 -18.60
C ALA A 12 9.63 -4.41 -20.04
N ALA A 13 10.92 -4.67 -20.25
CA ALA A 13 11.49 -4.92 -21.58
C ALA A 13 10.86 -6.15 -22.26
N ASP A 14 10.67 -7.24 -21.53
CA ASP A 14 10.04 -8.47 -22.02
C ASP A 14 8.56 -8.23 -22.36
N THR A 15 7.86 -7.49 -21.50
CA THR A 15 6.46 -7.12 -21.69
C THR A 15 6.29 -6.24 -22.95
N VAL A 16 7.16 -5.25 -23.14
CA VAL A 16 7.19 -4.39 -24.33
C VAL A 16 7.47 -5.21 -25.59
N ALA A 17 8.46 -6.12 -25.55
CA ALA A 17 8.79 -6.99 -26.68
C ALA A 17 7.61 -7.90 -27.06
N HIS A 18 6.95 -8.48 -26.07
CA HIS A 18 5.76 -9.32 -26.28
C HIS A 18 4.59 -8.52 -26.87
N ALA A 19 4.29 -7.34 -26.34
CA ALA A 19 3.23 -6.48 -26.86
C ALA A 19 3.46 -6.11 -28.34
N ARG A 20 4.70 -5.76 -28.69
CA ARG A 20 5.09 -5.46 -30.08
C ARG A 20 4.93 -6.67 -31.02
N SER A 21 5.40 -7.85 -30.58
CA SER A 21 5.28 -9.08 -31.38
C SER A 21 3.83 -9.52 -31.59
N SER A 22 2.94 -9.15 -30.67
CA SER A 22 1.50 -9.42 -30.75
C SER A 22 0.73 -8.44 -31.65
N GLY A 23 1.41 -7.48 -32.28
CA GLY A 23 0.79 -6.49 -33.17
C GLY A 23 -0.09 -5.48 -32.44
N CYS A 24 0.16 -5.25 -31.15
CA CYS A 24 -0.54 -4.21 -30.38
C CYS A 24 0.08 -2.83 -30.66
N GLU A 25 -0.75 -1.82 -30.77
CA GLU A 25 -0.33 -0.44 -30.57
C GLU A 25 0.16 -0.29 -29.13
N LEU A 26 1.36 0.27 -28.92
CA LEU A 26 1.99 0.32 -27.61
C LEU A 26 1.98 1.75 -27.07
N ILE A 27 1.47 1.92 -25.86
CA ILE A 27 1.57 3.13 -25.06
C ILE A 27 2.40 2.78 -23.81
N THR A 28 3.62 3.32 -23.72
CA THR A 28 4.45 3.16 -22.53
C THR A 28 4.21 4.30 -21.55
N PHE A 29 4.41 4.03 -20.26
CA PHE A 29 4.35 5.05 -19.23
C PHE A 29 5.36 4.77 -18.12
N GLY A 30 5.91 5.81 -17.54
CA GLY A 30 6.91 5.72 -16.48
C GLY A 30 7.76 6.96 -16.34
N SER A 31 8.96 6.77 -15.78
CA SER A 31 9.94 7.83 -15.51
C SER A 31 11.01 8.01 -16.59
N HIS A 32 10.95 7.25 -17.68
CA HIS A 32 11.91 7.34 -18.76
C HIS A 32 11.46 8.35 -19.82
N ALA A 33 12.38 9.22 -20.25
CA ALA A 33 12.08 10.26 -21.25
C ALA A 33 11.59 9.71 -22.61
N SER A 34 11.79 8.42 -22.87
CA SER A 34 11.32 7.70 -24.06
C SER A 34 9.88 7.20 -23.93
N ASP A 35 9.25 7.33 -22.76
CA ASP A 35 7.89 6.87 -22.56
C ASP A 35 6.87 7.74 -23.28
N THR A 36 5.82 7.12 -23.77
CA THR A 36 4.69 7.83 -24.40
C THR A 36 4.00 8.76 -23.39
N VAL A 37 3.85 8.32 -22.14
CA VAL A 37 3.37 9.13 -21.02
C VAL A 37 4.53 9.22 -20.01
N PHE A 38 5.35 10.23 -20.17
CA PHE A 38 6.57 10.44 -19.38
C PHE A 38 6.28 11.31 -18.15
N CYS A 39 6.60 10.83 -16.97
CA CYS A 39 6.57 11.58 -15.72
C CYS A 39 7.95 12.21 -15.48
N GLU A 40 8.06 13.51 -15.66
CA GLU A 40 9.33 14.24 -15.55
C GLU A 40 9.71 14.55 -14.10
N ARG A 41 8.71 14.85 -13.25
CA ARG A 41 8.92 15.29 -11.87
C ARG A 41 7.70 14.94 -11.00
N VAL A 42 7.95 14.59 -9.75
CA VAL A 42 6.93 14.42 -8.71
C VAL A 42 7.26 15.35 -7.54
N GLU A 43 6.23 16.00 -6.99
CA GLU A 43 6.33 16.88 -5.83
C GLU A 43 5.18 16.59 -4.86
N LYS A 44 5.50 16.40 -3.58
CA LYS A 44 4.50 16.31 -2.51
C LYS A 44 4.16 17.72 -2.02
N ARG A 45 2.88 18.06 -2.00
CA ARG A 45 2.33 19.29 -1.41
C ARG A 45 1.33 18.92 -0.30
N ALA A 46 0.87 19.89 0.44
CA ALA A 46 -0.01 19.68 1.59
C ALA A 46 -1.34 18.98 1.22
N ASP A 47 -1.83 19.16 -0.01
CA ASP A 47 -3.11 18.66 -0.49
C ASP A 47 -3.01 17.49 -1.48
N GLY A 48 -1.81 16.93 -1.68
CA GLY A 48 -1.61 15.77 -2.55
C GLY A 48 -0.24 15.68 -3.23
N LEU A 49 -0.18 14.77 -4.19
CA LEU A 49 0.98 14.59 -5.05
C LEU A 49 0.75 15.30 -6.37
N TYR A 50 1.71 16.13 -6.76
CA TYR A 50 1.75 16.86 -8.03
C TYR A 50 2.84 16.29 -8.91
N PHE A 51 2.55 16.09 -10.17
CA PHE A 51 3.53 15.51 -11.10
C PHE A 51 3.39 16.11 -12.49
N THR A 52 4.54 16.35 -13.12
CA THR A 52 4.63 16.92 -14.46
C THR A 52 4.69 15.80 -15.48
N VAL A 53 3.80 15.83 -16.46
CA VAL A 53 3.70 14.82 -17.51
C VAL A 53 3.96 15.45 -18.87
N ARG A 54 4.67 14.71 -19.73
CA ARG A 54 4.76 14.93 -21.17
C ARG A 54 4.19 13.74 -21.92
N SER A 55 3.28 14.00 -22.81
CA SER A 55 2.70 12.99 -23.70
C SER A 55 2.11 13.63 -24.97
N PRO A 56 1.71 12.84 -25.98
CA PRO A 56 1.07 13.40 -27.18
C PRO A 56 -0.26 14.12 -26.91
N LYS A 57 -0.97 13.83 -25.81
CA LYS A 57 -2.30 14.41 -25.52
C LYS A 57 -2.38 15.15 -24.20
N TYR A 58 -1.60 14.77 -23.19
CA TYR A 58 -1.69 15.31 -21.82
C TYR A 58 -0.35 15.91 -21.43
N ASN A 59 -0.32 17.19 -21.14
CA ASN A 59 0.93 17.89 -20.84
C ASN A 59 0.81 18.84 -19.65
N GLY A 60 1.91 19.02 -18.92
CA GLY A 60 2.01 19.91 -17.78
C GLY A 60 1.74 19.23 -16.45
N GLU A 61 1.39 20.01 -15.42
CA GLU A 61 1.22 19.52 -14.05
C GLU A 61 -0.15 18.89 -13.84
N PHE A 62 -0.16 17.67 -13.31
CA PHE A 62 -1.34 16.93 -12.84
C PHE A 62 -1.26 16.72 -11.35
N SER A 63 -2.36 16.31 -10.71
CA SER A 63 -2.37 16.02 -9.27
C SER A 63 -3.33 14.91 -8.90
N ILE A 64 -2.97 14.18 -7.85
CA ILE A 64 -3.82 13.24 -7.13
C ILE A 64 -3.81 13.60 -5.65
N THR A 65 -4.91 13.32 -4.95
CA THR A 65 -5.02 13.56 -3.50
C THR A 65 -4.73 12.30 -2.69
N MET A 66 -4.63 11.13 -3.35
CA MET A 66 -4.22 9.89 -2.70
C MET A 66 -2.73 9.97 -2.34
N PRO A 67 -2.36 9.67 -1.08
CA PRO A 67 -0.96 9.58 -0.67
C PRO A 67 -0.28 8.35 -1.29
N GLY A 68 1.04 8.24 -1.11
CA GLY A 68 1.82 7.12 -1.64
C GLY A 68 2.37 7.41 -3.04
N LEU A 69 3.70 7.55 -3.16
CA LEU A 69 4.38 7.87 -4.43
C LEU A 69 4.06 6.88 -5.56
N PHE A 70 3.80 5.62 -5.22
CA PHE A 70 3.39 4.61 -6.21
C PHE A 70 2.03 4.91 -6.86
N ASN A 71 1.18 5.75 -6.24
CA ASN A 71 -0.08 6.19 -6.85
C ASN A 71 0.15 7.14 -8.04
N VAL A 72 1.32 7.73 -8.16
CA VAL A 72 1.70 8.45 -9.41
C VAL A 72 1.79 7.46 -10.57
N SER A 73 2.43 6.31 -10.38
CA SER A 73 2.48 5.27 -11.42
C SER A 73 1.09 4.75 -11.79
N ASN A 74 0.18 4.58 -10.82
CA ASN A 74 -1.21 4.23 -11.06
C ASN A 74 -1.94 5.32 -11.86
N ALA A 75 -1.67 6.59 -11.57
CA ALA A 75 -2.20 7.73 -12.33
C ALA A 75 -1.70 7.74 -13.77
N LEU A 76 -0.41 7.48 -13.99
CA LEU A 76 0.17 7.37 -15.35
C LEU A 76 -0.46 6.23 -16.14
N ALA A 77 -0.73 5.09 -15.50
CA ALA A 77 -1.47 3.98 -16.11
C ALA A 77 -2.88 4.40 -16.55
N ALA A 78 -3.60 5.08 -15.66
CA ALA A 78 -4.93 5.61 -15.98
C ALA A 78 -4.88 6.64 -17.12
N MET A 79 -3.85 7.48 -17.17
CA MET A 79 -3.62 8.44 -18.25
C MET A 79 -3.33 7.73 -19.59
N ALA A 80 -2.48 6.70 -19.59
CA ALA A 80 -2.18 5.91 -20.78
C ALA A 80 -3.44 5.24 -21.36
N ILE A 81 -4.26 4.64 -20.50
CA ILE A 81 -5.55 4.04 -20.89
C ILE A 81 -6.51 5.11 -21.41
N SER A 82 -6.63 6.24 -20.70
CA SER A 82 -7.50 7.35 -21.11
C SER A 82 -7.08 7.93 -22.46
N MET A 83 -5.78 8.00 -22.73
CA MET A 83 -5.24 8.43 -24.02
C MET A 83 -5.62 7.47 -25.16
N ALA A 84 -5.53 6.16 -24.91
CA ALA A 84 -5.95 5.12 -25.85
C ALA A 84 -7.45 5.20 -26.17
N LEU A 85 -8.27 5.56 -25.17
CA LEU A 85 -9.72 5.72 -25.30
C LEU A 85 -10.14 7.10 -25.86
N GLY A 86 -9.20 8.02 -26.05
CA GLY A 86 -9.49 9.35 -26.57
C GLY A 86 -10.18 10.29 -25.58
N VAL A 87 -10.04 10.06 -24.28
CA VAL A 87 -10.63 10.91 -23.24
C VAL A 87 -9.99 12.30 -23.28
N PRO A 88 -10.77 13.41 -23.26
CA PRO A 88 -10.22 14.77 -23.17
C PRO A 88 -9.45 15.03 -21.87
N GLU A 89 -8.42 15.87 -21.94
CA GLU A 89 -7.50 16.15 -20.83
C GLU A 89 -8.23 16.67 -19.56
N GLU A 90 -9.22 17.51 -19.72
CA GLU A 90 -9.99 18.08 -18.61
C GLU A 90 -10.68 17.02 -17.74
N PHE A 91 -11.19 15.95 -18.37
CA PHE A 91 -11.80 14.83 -17.63
C PHE A 91 -10.75 13.98 -16.92
N VAL A 92 -9.59 13.80 -17.54
CA VAL A 92 -8.45 13.09 -16.90
C VAL A 92 -7.97 13.87 -15.67
N ARG A 93 -7.78 15.18 -15.78
CA ARG A 93 -7.38 16.05 -14.65
C ARG A 93 -8.41 15.98 -13.52
N SER A 94 -9.69 16.15 -13.85
CA SER A 94 -10.78 16.10 -12.87
C SER A 94 -10.89 14.72 -12.22
N GLY A 95 -10.78 13.65 -13.01
CA GLY A 95 -10.85 12.26 -12.53
C GLY A 95 -9.72 11.93 -11.58
N LEU A 96 -8.48 12.24 -11.93
CA LEU A 96 -7.30 12.00 -11.10
C LEU A 96 -7.40 12.74 -9.75
N ARG A 97 -7.80 14.01 -9.74
CA ARG A 97 -7.94 14.80 -8.51
C ARG A 97 -9.03 14.27 -7.58
N LYS A 98 -10.07 13.66 -8.14
CA LYS A 98 -11.20 13.08 -7.39
C LYS A 98 -11.02 11.61 -7.06
N ALA A 99 -10.03 10.96 -7.64
CA ALA A 99 -9.80 9.54 -7.44
C ALA A 99 -9.64 9.21 -5.95
N ARG A 100 -10.29 8.15 -5.53
CA ARG A 100 -10.16 7.54 -4.21
C ARG A 100 -10.17 6.02 -4.42
N ALA A 101 -9.41 5.34 -3.61
CA ALA A 101 -9.40 3.87 -3.59
C ALA A 101 -9.53 3.43 -2.13
N ASN A 102 -10.69 2.89 -1.79
CA ASN A 102 -10.94 2.35 -0.45
C ASN A 102 -9.95 1.23 -0.13
N GLY A 103 -9.49 1.16 1.12
CA GLY A 103 -8.49 0.18 1.56
C GLY A 103 -7.10 0.38 0.94
N ARG A 104 -6.82 1.54 0.33
CA ARG A 104 -5.52 1.88 -0.26
C ARG A 104 -5.00 3.18 0.30
N MET A 105 -3.85 3.13 0.99
CA MET A 105 -3.21 4.31 1.59
C MET A 105 -4.18 5.22 2.35
N GLN A 106 -5.09 4.63 3.12
CA GLN A 106 -5.96 5.40 4.00
C GLN A 106 -5.18 5.77 5.25
N VAL A 107 -5.03 7.06 5.49
CA VAL A 107 -4.23 7.60 6.58
C VAL A 107 -5.12 8.14 7.69
N TYR A 108 -4.84 7.70 8.90
CA TYR A 108 -5.50 8.13 10.13
C TYR A 108 -4.46 8.61 11.12
N GLU A 109 -4.73 9.68 11.86
CA GLU A 109 -3.78 10.24 12.81
C GLU A 109 -4.44 10.46 14.17
N SER A 110 -3.67 10.27 15.26
CA SER A 110 -4.04 10.75 16.59
C SER A 110 -4.11 12.28 16.62
N ARG A 111 -4.81 12.85 17.61
CA ARG A 111 -4.96 14.31 17.74
C ARG A 111 -3.64 15.03 17.95
N ASP A 112 -2.71 14.41 18.66
CA ASP A 112 -1.36 14.92 18.90
C ASP A 112 -0.38 14.62 17.75
N LYS A 113 -0.83 13.90 16.71
CA LYS A 113 -0.06 13.46 15.52
C LYS A 113 1.15 12.58 15.83
N ARG A 114 1.27 12.03 17.01
CA ARG A 114 2.34 11.09 17.36
C ARG A 114 2.13 9.73 16.70
N VAL A 115 0.88 9.27 16.65
CA VAL A 115 0.49 8.01 16.02
C VAL A 115 -0.14 8.29 14.66
N THR A 116 0.43 7.69 13.62
CA THR A 116 -0.17 7.65 12.27
C THR A 116 -0.44 6.20 11.91
N VAL A 117 -1.62 5.89 11.42
CA VAL A 117 -2.00 4.56 10.92
C VAL A 117 -2.30 4.64 9.44
N ILE A 118 -1.63 3.81 8.66
CA ILE A 118 -1.86 3.66 7.23
C ILE A 118 -2.49 2.29 7.00
N VAL A 119 -3.72 2.27 6.51
CA VAL A 119 -4.42 1.05 6.11
C VAL A 119 -4.26 0.87 4.62
N ASP A 120 -3.67 -0.26 4.20
CA ASP A 120 -3.41 -0.58 2.79
C ASP A 120 -3.64 -2.05 2.49
N TYR A 121 -4.07 -2.35 1.29
CA TYR A 121 -4.28 -3.73 0.81
C TYR A 121 -2.99 -4.37 0.25
N ALA A 122 -1.83 -3.82 0.52
CA ALA A 122 -0.54 -4.40 0.15
C ALA A 122 -0.42 -5.82 0.73
N HIS A 123 -0.02 -6.79 -0.10
CA HIS A 123 0.00 -8.20 0.27
C HIS A 123 1.07 -9.02 -0.48
N ASN A 124 2.02 -8.37 -1.15
CA ASN A 124 3.12 -9.03 -1.85
C ASN A 124 4.40 -8.20 -1.75
N ARG A 125 5.55 -8.79 -2.15
CA ARG A 125 6.86 -8.16 -2.02
C ARG A 125 6.92 -6.75 -2.63
N MET A 126 6.43 -6.59 -3.86
CA MET A 126 6.50 -5.30 -4.56
C MET A 126 5.68 -4.21 -3.87
N SER A 127 4.46 -4.55 -3.43
CA SER A 127 3.59 -3.59 -2.75
C SER A 127 4.10 -3.22 -1.36
N PHE A 128 4.70 -4.15 -0.63
CA PHE A 128 5.35 -3.87 0.67
C PHE A 128 6.57 -2.96 0.50
N ASP A 129 7.46 -3.27 -0.45
CA ASP A 129 8.62 -2.43 -0.73
C ASP A 129 8.21 -1.00 -1.12
N ALA A 130 7.24 -0.86 -2.02
CA ALA A 130 6.70 0.43 -2.43
C ALA A 130 6.08 1.20 -1.24
N LEU A 131 5.32 0.50 -0.38
CA LEU A 131 4.70 1.07 0.81
C LEU A 131 5.75 1.57 1.80
N TYR A 132 6.76 0.76 2.14
CA TYR A 132 7.83 1.15 3.07
C TYR A 132 8.65 2.32 2.55
N ARG A 133 9.04 2.30 1.27
CA ARG A 133 9.78 3.42 0.66
C ARG A 133 8.97 4.71 0.69
N SER A 134 7.70 4.65 0.33
CA SER A 134 6.82 5.81 0.35
C SER A 134 6.64 6.35 1.76
N THR A 135 6.37 5.48 2.73
CA THR A 135 6.18 5.86 4.14
C THR A 135 7.43 6.52 4.72
N ARG A 136 8.63 6.00 4.41
CA ARG A 136 9.89 6.60 4.89
C ARG A 136 10.10 8.03 4.37
N VAL A 137 9.71 8.28 3.13
CA VAL A 137 9.79 9.62 2.53
C VAL A 137 8.70 10.55 3.10
N GLU A 138 7.49 10.01 3.32
CA GLU A 138 6.34 10.79 3.75
C GLU A 138 6.33 11.12 5.24
N TYR A 139 6.92 10.27 6.07
CA TYR A 139 6.95 10.39 7.54
C TYR A 139 8.38 10.33 8.09
N PRO A 140 9.26 11.26 7.69
CA PRO A 140 10.65 11.26 8.17
C PRO A 140 10.68 11.45 9.69
N GLY A 141 11.49 10.63 10.38
CA GLY A 141 11.67 10.70 11.83
C GLY A 141 10.64 9.93 12.66
N LYS A 142 9.61 9.33 12.05
CA LYS A 142 8.74 8.37 12.74
C LYS A 142 9.26 6.93 12.58
N GLU A 143 9.20 6.17 13.66
CA GLU A 143 9.45 4.72 13.58
C GLU A 143 8.34 4.02 12.79
N MET A 144 8.69 3.04 11.98
CA MET A 144 7.72 2.22 11.26
C MET A 144 7.41 0.96 12.05
N ILE A 145 6.12 0.65 12.19
CA ILE A 145 5.59 -0.57 12.79
C ILE A 145 4.73 -1.27 11.73
N SER A 146 4.93 -2.57 11.53
CA SER A 146 4.13 -3.34 10.58
C SER A 146 3.19 -4.30 11.31
N VAL A 147 1.94 -4.38 10.87
CA VAL A 147 0.94 -5.36 11.32
C VAL A 147 0.42 -6.09 10.10
N PHE A 148 0.76 -7.37 9.97
CA PHE A 148 0.37 -8.16 8.81
C PHE A 148 0.25 -9.65 9.15
N GLY A 149 -0.37 -10.38 8.24
CA GLY A 149 -0.42 -11.82 8.21
C GLY A 149 -0.15 -12.36 6.81
N CYS A 150 -0.39 -13.65 6.63
CA CYS A 150 -0.41 -14.29 5.33
C CYS A 150 -1.55 -15.30 5.26
N PRO A 151 -2.17 -15.50 4.08
CA PRO A 151 -3.21 -16.49 3.93
C PRO A 151 -2.67 -17.92 4.06
N GLY A 152 -3.56 -18.82 4.47
CA GLY A 152 -3.22 -20.24 4.56
C GLY A 152 -3.25 -20.95 3.22
N SER A 153 -2.47 -22.01 3.11
CA SER A 153 -2.45 -23.01 2.01
C SER A 153 -2.06 -22.50 0.62
N HIS A 154 -1.72 -21.22 0.47
CA HIS A 154 -1.25 -20.66 -0.80
C HIS A 154 -0.30 -19.48 -0.58
N ALA A 155 0.35 -19.02 -1.67
CA ALA A 155 1.29 -17.91 -1.67
C ALA A 155 2.40 -18.02 -0.60
N LEU A 156 2.94 -19.23 -0.36
CA LEU A 156 3.95 -19.52 0.68
C LEU A 156 5.17 -18.61 0.60
N GLN A 157 5.57 -18.21 -0.61
CA GLN A 157 6.68 -17.28 -0.80
C GLN A 157 6.46 -15.93 -0.11
N ARG A 158 5.21 -15.50 0.06
CA ARG A 158 4.90 -14.25 0.78
C ARG A 158 5.37 -14.26 2.22
N ARG A 159 5.29 -15.40 2.92
CA ARG A 159 5.70 -15.54 4.33
C ARG A 159 7.15 -15.11 4.51
N ARG A 160 8.01 -15.57 3.61
CA ARG A 160 9.41 -15.18 3.55
C ARG A 160 9.56 -13.71 3.14
N ASP A 161 9.02 -13.33 1.99
CA ASP A 161 9.23 -12.02 1.39
C ASP A 161 8.74 -10.88 2.30
N LEU A 162 7.57 -11.04 2.91
CA LEU A 162 6.99 -10.03 3.79
C LEU A 162 7.71 -10.00 5.16
N GLY A 163 8.11 -11.17 5.67
CA GLY A 163 8.92 -11.26 6.90
C GLY A 163 10.27 -10.57 6.76
N GLU A 164 11.00 -10.84 5.68
CA GLU A 164 12.29 -10.20 5.38
C GLU A 164 12.13 -8.68 5.25
N LEU A 165 11.21 -8.21 4.39
CA LEU A 165 10.99 -6.77 4.16
C LEU A 165 10.54 -6.03 5.42
N SER A 166 9.63 -6.62 6.21
CA SER A 166 9.17 -5.99 7.44
C SER A 166 10.29 -5.92 8.47
N GLY A 167 11.05 -7.01 8.63
CA GLY A 167 12.18 -7.06 9.54
C GLY A 167 13.34 -6.11 9.19
N GLU A 168 13.49 -5.76 7.91
CA GLU A 168 14.53 -4.82 7.43
C GLU A 168 14.10 -3.36 7.52
N ASN A 169 12.79 -3.08 7.51
CA ASN A 169 12.26 -1.73 7.38
C ASN A 169 11.58 -1.18 8.63
N CYS A 170 11.15 -2.04 9.55
CA CYS A 170 10.34 -1.66 10.71
C CYS A 170 11.13 -1.78 12.03
N ALA A 171 10.83 -0.90 12.98
CA ALA A 171 11.32 -0.97 14.35
C ALA A 171 10.65 -2.13 15.12
N PHE A 172 9.39 -2.43 14.78
CA PHE A 172 8.63 -3.52 15.38
C PHE A 172 7.66 -4.16 14.37
N VAL A 173 7.41 -5.47 14.53
CA VAL A 173 6.48 -6.22 13.68
C VAL A 173 5.47 -7.00 14.53
N TYR A 174 4.20 -6.86 14.21
CA TYR A 174 3.13 -7.71 14.70
C TYR A 174 2.74 -8.71 13.60
N ILE A 175 2.92 -10.00 13.89
CA ILE A 175 2.50 -11.10 13.02
C ILE A 175 1.14 -11.58 13.51
N THR A 176 0.10 -11.47 12.68
CA THR A 176 -1.27 -11.76 13.07
C THR A 176 -2.04 -12.55 12.01
N GLU A 177 -3.30 -12.90 12.29
CA GLU A 177 -4.14 -13.63 11.35
C GLU A 177 -4.50 -12.80 10.11
N GLU A 178 -4.46 -13.47 8.94
CA GLU A 178 -4.97 -13.00 7.67
C GLU A 178 -5.47 -14.22 6.88
N ASP A 179 -6.78 -14.48 6.90
CA ASP A 179 -7.42 -15.56 6.11
C ASP A 179 -6.70 -16.92 6.21
N SER A 180 -6.45 -17.41 7.42
CA SER A 180 -5.72 -18.65 7.69
C SER A 180 -6.33 -19.88 7.01
N GLY A 181 -7.66 -19.85 6.75
CA GLY A 181 -8.38 -20.97 6.15
C GLY A 181 -8.26 -22.24 6.98
N GLU A 182 -7.94 -23.36 6.35
CA GLU A 182 -7.79 -24.67 7.02
C GLU A 182 -6.37 -24.87 7.61
N GLU A 183 -5.42 -23.95 7.37
CA GLU A 183 -4.07 -24.03 7.92
C GLU A 183 -4.01 -23.39 9.31
N PRO A 184 -3.40 -24.05 10.31
CA PRO A 184 -3.27 -23.47 11.65
C PRO A 184 -2.47 -22.16 11.63
N PHE A 185 -3.00 -21.10 12.26
CA PHE A 185 -2.31 -19.81 12.37
C PHE A 185 -0.87 -19.95 12.90
N ALA A 186 -0.66 -20.79 13.92
CA ALA A 186 0.65 -21.00 14.52
C ALA A 186 1.72 -21.46 13.49
N GLN A 187 1.32 -22.26 12.49
CA GLN A 187 2.24 -22.69 11.43
C GLN A 187 2.55 -21.55 10.48
N ILE A 188 1.55 -20.77 10.07
CA ILE A 188 1.73 -19.60 9.20
C ILE A 188 2.65 -18.58 9.89
N ALA A 189 2.36 -18.28 11.15
CA ALA A 189 3.13 -17.34 11.96
C ALA A 189 4.58 -17.79 12.13
N ALA A 190 4.82 -19.07 12.45
CA ALA A 190 6.17 -19.61 12.59
C ALA A 190 6.98 -19.55 11.28
N ASP A 191 6.33 -19.68 10.13
CA ASP A 191 7.00 -19.53 8.83
C ASP A 191 7.38 -18.07 8.52
N ILE A 192 6.55 -17.11 8.93
CA ILE A 192 6.87 -15.68 8.80
C ILE A 192 7.98 -15.30 9.78
N GLU A 193 7.86 -15.70 11.04
CA GLU A 193 8.75 -15.36 12.15
C GLU A 193 10.21 -15.72 11.85
N LYS A 194 10.48 -16.83 11.16
CA LYS A 194 11.83 -17.24 10.72
C LYS A 194 12.57 -16.17 9.92
N HIS A 195 11.83 -15.27 9.30
CA HIS A 195 12.36 -14.25 8.40
C HIS A 195 12.31 -12.83 8.97
N VAL A 196 11.66 -12.62 10.12
CA VAL A 196 11.61 -11.32 10.80
C VAL A 196 12.82 -11.17 11.72
N LYS A 197 13.68 -10.20 11.43
CA LYS A 197 14.95 -10.00 12.18
C LYS A 197 14.90 -8.84 13.18
N CYS A 198 13.81 -8.13 13.27
CA CYS A 198 13.60 -7.04 14.25
C CYS A 198 12.76 -7.55 15.44
N PRO A 199 12.63 -6.76 16.52
CA PRO A 199 11.66 -7.03 17.59
C PRO A 199 10.26 -7.27 17.02
N HIS A 200 9.58 -8.31 17.50
CA HIS A 200 8.27 -8.67 16.98
C HIS A 200 7.42 -9.39 18.02
N LEU A 201 6.14 -9.47 17.75
CA LEU A 201 5.14 -10.21 18.52
C LEU A 201 4.28 -11.06 17.58
N VAL A 202 4.07 -12.31 17.95
CA VAL A 202 3.09 -13.19 17.30
C VAL A 202 1.82 -13.21 18.15
N CYS A 203 0.70 -12.81 17.56
CA CYS A 203 -0.62 -12.82 18.21
C CYS A 203 -1.71 -13.07 17.16
N GLU A 204 -2.50 -14.13 17.36
CA GLU A 204 -3.57 -14.52 16.42
C GLU A 204 -4.65 -13.45 16.32
N ASP A 205 -5.03 -12.84 17.45
CA ASP A 205 -6.05 -11.79 17.48
C ASP A 205 -5.55 -10.51 16.81
N ARG A 206 -6.03 -10.28 15.57
CA ARG A 206 -5.67 -9.09 14.78
C ARG A 206 -6.12 -7.78 15.45
N ALA A 207 -7.27 -7.78 16.11
CA ALA A 207 -7.77 -6.59 16.79
C ALA A 207 -6.86 -6.20 17.97
N GLU A 208 -6.38 -7.19 18.73
CA GLU A 208 -5.42 -6.97 19.81
C GLU A 208 -4.05 -6.51 19.27
N CYS A 209 -3.58 -7.07 18.16
CA CYS A 209 -2.34 -6.61 17.51
C CYS A 209 -2.43 -5.13 17.11
N ILE A 210 -3.54 -4.73 16.46
CA ILE A 210 -3.77 -3.34 16.07
C ILE A 210 -3.84 -2.42 17.29
N ARG A 211 -4.56 -2.84 18.34
CA ARG A 211 -4.64 -2.10 19.59
C ARG A 211 -3.27 -1.87 20.20
N ARG A 212 -2.46 -2.92 20.32
CA ARG A 212 -1.10 -2.83 20.88
C ARG A 212 -0.18 -1.98 20.03
N ALA A 213 -0.25 -2.11 18.70
CA ALA A 213 0.53 -1.27 17.80
C ALA A 213 0.24 0.23 18.01
N ILE A 214 -1.01 0.59 18.34
CA ILE A 214 -1.41 1.99 18.57
C ILE A 214 -1.03 2.47 19.99
N LEU A 215 -1.15 1.60 21.01
CA LEU A 215 -1.09 2.03 22.43
C LEU A 215 0.23 1.76 23.14
N ASP A 216 1.04 0.80 22.68
CA ASP A 216 2.18 0.28 23.44
C ASP A 216 3.53 0.90 23.03
N HIS A 217 3.57 1.75 22.02
CA HIS A 217 4.81 2.37 21.53
C HIS A 217 4.94 3.82 21.99
N PRO A 218 5.99 4.15 22.77
CA PRO A 218 6.11 5.49 23.39
C PRO A 218 6.60 6.57 22.42
N GLU A 219 7.35 6.19 21.38
CA GLU A 219 7.93 7.13 20.41
C GLU A 219 6.94 7.46 19.28
N PRO A 220 7.08 8.63 18.63
CA PRO A 220 6.27 8.93 17.46
C PRO A 220 6.46 7.87 16.36
N HIS A 221 5.38 7.26 15.91
CA HIS A 221 5.44 6.13 14.98
C HIS A 221 4.37 6.16 13.89
N VAL A 222 4.62 5.39 12.84
CA VAL A 222 3.67 5.12 11.78
C VAL A 222 3.42 3.61 11.68
N ILE A 223 2.16 3.22 11.77
CA ILE A 223 1.71 1.84 11.72
C ILE A 223 1.21 1.53 10.31
N LEU A 224 1.70 0.44 9.74
CA LEU A 224 1.28 -0.07 8.45
C LEU A 224 0.42 -1.31 8.67
N LEU A 225 -0.91 -1.16 8.55
CA LEU A 225 -1.87 -2.25 8.61
C LEU A 225 -2.10 -2.75 7.19
N THR A 226 -1.69 -3.99 6.91
CA THR A 226 -1.69 -4.51 5.55
C THR A 226 -2.42 -5.84 5.42
N GLY A 227 -2.89 -6.13 4.20
CA GLY A 227 -3.52 -7.39 3.82
C GLY A 227 -5.03 -7.37 3.80
N LYS A 228 -5.69 -6.78 4.80
CA LYS A 228 -7.16 -6.80 4.95
C LYS A 228 -7.87 -5.50 4.53
N GLY A 229 -7.26 -4.34 4.76
CA GLY A 229 -7.85 -3.05 4.35
C GLY A 229 -9.25 -2.82 4.93
N GLU A 230 -10.27 -2.69 4.07
CA GLU A 230 -11.68 -2.51 4.44
C GLU A 230 -12.48 -3.83 4.49
N GLU A 231 -11.85 -4.98 4.35
CA GLU A 231 -12.56 -6.25 4.43
C GLU A 231 -13.17 -6.46 5.83
N THR A 232 -14.43 -6.91 5.85
CA THR A 232 -15.23 -7.11 7.07
C THR A 232 -15.42 -8.58 7.42
N THR A 233 -14.66 -9.45 6.76
CA THR A 233 -14.67 -10.89 7.03
C THR A 233 -13.27 -11.46 7.13
N MET A 234 -13.13 -12.54 7.89
CA MET A 234 -11.91 -13.33 8.03
C MET A 234 -12.21 -14.76 7.62
N LYS A 235 -11.42 -15.36 6.75
CA LYS A 235 -11.57 -16.76 6.37
C LYS A 235 -10.94 -17.66 7.41
N ARG A 236 -11.77 -18.43 8.14
CA ARG A 236 -11.36 -19.46 9.11
C ARG A 236 -11.96 -20.79 8.71
N GLY A 237 -11.12 -21.80 8.51
CA GLY A 237 -11.56 -23.04 7.88
C GLY A 237 -12.09 -22.78 6.47
N ARG A 238 -13.35 -23.19 6.22
CA ARG A 238 -14.06 -22.97 4.95
C ARG A 238 -15.07 -21.83 5.01
N GLU A 239 -15.17 -21.14 6.14
CA GLU A 239 -16.16 -20.10 6.37
C GLU A 239 -15.54 -18.72 6.40
N PHE A 240 -16.33 -17.72 5.99
CA PHE A 240 -16.01 -16.31 6.19
C PHE A 240 -16.77 -15.84 7.43
N VAL A 241 -16.04 -15.57 8.50
CA VAL A 241 -16.61 -15.06 9.75
C VAL A 241 -16.58 -13.54 9.79
N PRO A 242 -17.59 -12.87 10.36
CA PRO A 242 -17.59 -11.43 10.53
C PRO A 242 -16.38 -10.95 11.33
N PHE A 243 -15.78 -9.86 10.88
CA PHE A 243 -14.61 -9.22 11.49
C PHE A 243 -14.73 -7.69 11.31
N LEU A 244 -14.34 -6.92 12.32
CA LEU A 244 -14.22 -5.47 12.15
C LEU A 244 -13.03 -5.18 11.22
N SER A 245 -13.26 -4.36 10.20
CA SER A 245 -12.21 -3.98 9.27
C SER A 245 -11.03 -3.29 9.96
N ASP A 246 -9.86 -3.30 9.34
CA ASP A 246 -8.69 -2.59 9.85
C ASP A 246 -8.98 -1.09 10.05
N VAL A 247 -9.86 -0.52 9.22
CA VAL A 247 -10.31 0.88 9.34
C VAL A 247 -11.13 1.10 10.60
N GLU A 248 -12.13 0.25 10.85
CA GLU A 248 -12.99 0.35 12.05
C GLU A 248 -12.18 0.17 13.33
N LEU A 249 -11.25 -0.79 13.34
CA LEU A 249 -10.34 -1.03 14.46
C LEU A 249 -9.39 0.16 14.68
N THR A 250 -8.86 0.73 13.60
CA THR A 250 -8.02 1.92 13.66
C THR A 250 -8.74 3.09 14.31
N LEU A 251 -9.93 3.41 13.84
CA LEU A 251 -10.73 4.52 14.40
C LEU A 251 -11.07 4.29 15.86
N LYS A 252 -11.42 3.07 16.23
CA LYS A 252 -11.72 2.68 17.62
C LYS A 252 -10.50 2.90 18.54
N TYR A 253 -9.34 2.41 18.14
CA TYR A 253 -8.16 2.43 19.01
C TYR A 253 -7.40 3.76 18.99
N LEU A 254 -7.48 4.54 17.93
CA LEU A 254 -7.02 5.94 17.97
C LEU A 254 -7.88 6.79 18.93
N ALA A 255 -9.20 6.55 18.98
CA ALA A 255 -10.04 7.22 19.98
C ALA A 255 -9.65 6.82 21.42
N GLU A 256 -9.35 5.52 21.68
CA GLU A 256 -8.85 5.04 22.98
C GLU A 256 -7.52 5.71 23.34
N TYR A 257 -6.59 5.83 22.39
CA TYR A 257 -5.32 6.52 22.55
C TYR A 257 -5.53 8.00 22.92
N ASP A 258 -6.33 8.72 22.15
CA ASP A 258 -6.61 10.15 22.37
C ASP A 258 -7.27 10.42 23.74
N GLU A 259 -8.14 9.51 24.19
CA GLU A 259 -8.75 9.60 25.53
C GLU A 259 -7.76 9.35 26.66
N LYS A 260 -6.79 8.45 26.46
CA LYS A 260 -5.73 8.16 27.43
C LYS A 260 -4.76 9.33 27.57
N GLU A 261 -4.29 9.88 26.45
CA GLU A 261 -3.39 11.02 26.43
C GLU A 261 -4.04 12.29 27.00
N ALA A 262 -5.34 12.49 26.80
CA ALA A 262 -6.06 13.63 27.38
C ALA A 262 -6.19 13.56 28.93
N LYS A 263 -5.94 12.40 29.55
CA LYS A 263 -6.00 12.18 31.01
C LYS A 263 -4.62 12.13 31.68
N ALA A 264 -3.54 12.04 30.89
CA ALA A 264 -2.16 11.99 31.34
C ALA A 264 -1.58 13.41 31.49
#